data_ad353d71c7b851517dbcf91f20914ded
#
_entry.id   ad353d71c7b851517dbcf91f20914ded
#
_cell.length_a   1.000
_cell.length_b   1.000
_cell.length_c   1.000
_cell.angle_alpha   90.00
_cell.angle_beta   90.00
_cell.angle_gamma   90.00
#
_symmetry.space_group_name_H-M   'P 1'
#
loop_
_entity.id
_entity.type
_entity.pdbx_description
1 polymer ?
#
loop_
_entity_poly.entity_id
_entity_poly.type
_entity_poly.pdbx_seq_one_letter_code
_entity_poly.pdbx_strand_id
1 'polypeptide(L)'
;MSQDIHRHRILILDFGSQYTQLIARRVREIGVYCEIYAWDVTEADIRGFEPSGIILSGGPESVTEQDSPRAADIVFELGLPVLGICYGMQTMAVQMGGAVEGSDTSEFGYAEIQSVTDDRLFSGLADRAGENGRGILDVWMSHGDKVTQLPEGFLRTAETDSCPIAAMAHGEKPWFGIQFHPEVTHTSLGKEIMSRFVIDICGCEALWTSANIVEDAIQKVRTQVGSDKVLLGLSGGVDSSVVAALLHKAIGDQLTCVFVDNGLLRLNEGDQVMEMFASNMGVKVIRADAQERFLSRLAGVSEPEAKRKIIGNTFIDVFDEEATKLTEVKWLAQGTIYPDVIESAGSKTGKAHVIKSHHNVGGLPEDMTLELVEPLRELFKDEVRQIGLELGLPESMVFRHPFPGPGLGVRILGEVKHEYAELLRRADDIFISELRKSGWYDKTSQAFAVFLPVKSVGVVGDGRRYEYVIALRAVQTIDFMTAKWAHLPYELLETVSNRIINEISGISRVAYDISGKPPATIEWE
;
A
#
# COMPACT_ATOMS: atom_id res chain seq x y z
N MET A 1 27.86 12.58 -11.09
CA MET A 1 27.78 11.33 -10.29
C MET A 1 26.45 11.38 -9.60
N SER A 2 25.58 10.40 -9.82
CA SER A 2 24.33 10.30 -9.06
C SER A 2 24.64 10.19 -7.58
N GLN A 3 23.92 10.91 -6.76
CA GLN A 3 24.07 10.87 -5.32
C GLN A 3 23.52 9.53 -4.84
N ASP A 4 24.24 8.79 -4.01
CA ASP A 4 23.78 7.51 -3.46
C ASP A 4 22.60 7.75 -2.53
N ILE A 5 21.39 7.41 -3.00
CA ILE A 5 20.15 7.61 -2.26
C ILE A 5 19.99 6.66 -1.07
N HIS A 6 20.83 5.61 -0.99
CA HIS A 6 20.88 4.65 0.11
C HIS A 6 21.99 4.97 1.11
N ARG A 7 22.71 6.09 0.97
CA ARG A 7 23.81 6.48 1.85
C ARG A 7 23.40 6.57 3.32
N HIS A 8 22.20 7.11 3.55
CA HIS A 8 21.59 7.19 4.87
C HIS A 8 20.37 6.29 4.90
N ARG A 9 20.33 5.37 5.87
CA ARG A 9 19.28 4.36 5.96
C ARG A 9 18.87 4.11 7.41
N ILE A 10 17.58 3.99 7.63
CA ILE A 10 16.99 3.65 8.93
C ILE A 10 16.55 2.19 8.91
N LEU A 11 17.01 1.42 9.88
CA LEU A 11 16.52 0.07 10.10
C LEU A 11 15.33 0.09 11.04
N ILE A 12 14.23 -0.57 10.66
CA ILE A 12 13.05 -0.72 11.49
C ILE A 12 12.93 -2.19 11.86
N LEU A 13 12.96 -2.50 13.16
CA LEU A 13 12.70 -3.85 13.66
C LEU A 13 11.23 -4.01 13.98
N ASP A 14 10.59 -4.98 13.31
CA ASP A 14 9.16 -5.26 13.42
C ASP A 14 8.87 -6.28 14.52
N PHE A 15 8.18 -5.83 15.57
CA PHE A 15 7.69 -6.68 16.65
C PHE A 15 6.24 -7.16 16.44
N GLY A 16 5.74 -7.08 15.22
CA GLY A 16 4.40 -7.55 14.84
C GLY A 16 3.31 -6.48 14.90
N SER A 17 3.67 -5.20 14.96
CA SER A 17 2.68 -4.11 14.96
C SER A 17 2.02 -3.96 13.59
N GLN A 18 0.70 -3.78 13.59
CA GLN A 18 -0.03 -3.35 12.40
C GLN A 18 0.42 -1.97 11.88
N TYR A 19 1.14 -1.18 12.68
CA TYR A 19 1.60 0.16 12.33
C TYR A 19 3.05 0.21 11.83
N THR A 20 3.78 -0.92 11.80
CA THR A 20 5.21 -0.92 11.38
C THR A 20 5.41 -0.33 9.99
N GLN A 21 4.54 -0.66 9.03
CA GLN A 21 4.61 -0.08 7.69
C GLN A 21 4.34 1.43 7.67
N LEU A 22 3.55 1.95 8.62
CA LEU A 22 3.34 3.41 8.75
C LEU A 22 4.62 4.11 9.23
N ILE A 23 5.38 3.48 10.15
CA ILE A 23 6.69 4.00 10.57
C ILE A 23 7.60 4.14 9.34
N ALA A 24 7.71 3.08 8.54
CA ALA A 24 8.53 3.12 7.32
C ALA A 24 8.07 4.20 6.34
N ARG A 25 6.77 4.33 6.11
CA ARG A 25 6.22 5.40 5.25
C ARG A 25 6.55 6.79 5.77
N ARG A 26 6.48 7.03 7.10
CA ARG A 26 6.88 8.32 7.68
C ARG A 26 8.35 8.62 7.46
N VAL A 27 9.24 7.65 7.64
CA VAL A 27 10.68 7.82 7.35
C VAL A 27 10.90 8.15 5.87
N ARG A 28 10.19 7.47 4.95
CA ARG A 28 10.26 7.74 3.51
C ARG A 28 9.69 9.12 3.12
N GLU A 29 8.60 9.54 3.76
CA GLU A 29 8.03 10.90 3.58
C GLU A 29 8.98 12.01 4.06
N ILE A 30 9.88 11.72 5.00
CA ILE A 30 10.96 12.63 5.44
C ILE A 30 12.09 12.68 4.41
N GLY A 31 12.13 11.76 3.47
CA GLY A 31 13.12 11.68 2.40
C GLY A 31 14.33 10.80 2.73
N VAL A 32 14.18 9.82 3.61
CA VAL A 32 15.26 8.91 3.98
C VAL A 32 14.88 7.46 3.69
N TYR A 33 15.83 6.69 3.16
CA TYR A 33 15.63 5.28 2.90
C TYR A 33 15.49 4.48 4.20
N CYS A 34 14.63 3.47 4.22
CA CYS A 34 14.48 2.55 5.34
C CYS A 34 14.07 1.15 4.89
N GLU A 35 14.39 0.15 5.69
CA GLU A 35 13.87 -1.22 5.53
C GLU A 35 13.28 -1.73 6.84
N ILE A 36 12.35 -2.68 6.71
CA ILE A 36 11.72 -3.39 7.81
C ILE A 36 12.29 -4.80 7.88
N TYR A 37 12.91 -5.13 9.02
CA TYR A 37 13.38 -6.48 9.32
C TYR A 37 12.57 -7.05 10.49
N ALA A 38 12.44 -8.37 10.54
CA ALA A 38 11.85 -9.03 11.71
C ALA A 38 12.71 -8.81 12.95
N TRP A 39 12.09 -8.79 14.12
CA TRP A 39 12.78 -8.57 15.40
C TRP A 39 13.89 -9.59 15.69
N ASP A 40 13.80 -10.81 15.15
CA ASP A 40 14.74 -11.92 15.30
C ASP A 40 15.82 -11.97 14.20
N VAL A 41 15.98 -10.87 13.45
CA VAL A 41 17.02 -10.72 12.44
C VAL A 41 18.42 -10.94 13.03
N THR A 42 19.33 -11.52 12.24
CA THR A 42 20.68 -11.83 12.71
C THR A 42 21.54 -10.56 12.88
N GLU A 43 22.51 -10.63 13.80
CA GLU A 43 23.52 -9.57 13.95
C GLU A 43 24.23 -9.25 12.64
N ALA A 44 24.55 -10.29 11.84
CA ALA A 44 25.22 -10.12 10.57
C ALA A 44 24.40 -9.30 9.57
N ASP A 45 23.09 -9.51 9.54
CA ASP A 45 22.19 -8.75 8.66
C ASP A 45 22.06 -7.30 9.11
N ILE A 46 21.96 -7.04 10.43
CA ILE A 46 21.94 -5.68 10.98
C ILE A 46 23.23 -4.93 10.62
N ARG A 47 24.39 -5.56 10.81
CA ARG A 47 25.68 -4.96 10.43
C ARG A 47 25.80 -4.75 8.92
N GLY A 48 25.33 -5.73 8.13
CA GLY A 48 25.37 -5.66 6.67
C GLY A 48 24.46 -4.56 6.09
N PHE A 49 23.39 -4.20 6.80
CA PHE A 49 22.53 -3.09 6.42
C PHE A 49 23.18 -1.72 6.64
N GLU A 50 24.16 -1.61 7.54
CA GLU A 50 24.86 -0.36 7.88
C GLU A 50 23.91 0.80 8.23
N PRO A 51 23.01 0.65 9.24
CA PRO A 51 22.02 1.66 9.56
C PRO A 51 22.64 2.95 10.11
N SER A 52 22.05 4.10 9.78
CA SER A 52 22.35 5.40 10.42
C SER A 52 21.60 5.57 11.74
N GLY A 53 20.52 4.82 11.94
CA GLY A 53 19.72 4.76 13.16
C GLY A 53 18.76 3.58 13.11
N ILE A 54 18.23 3.19 14.26
CA ILE A 54 17.36 2.02 14.42
C ILE A 54 16.04 2.44 15.08
N ILE A 55 14.91 1.98 14.56
CA ILE A 55 13.59 2.15 15.18
C ILE A 55 13.07 0.77 15.59
N LEU A 56 12.68 0.64 16.85
CA LEU A 56 11.98 -0.53 17.39
C LEU A 56 10.48 -0.25 17.35
N SER A 57 9.74 -1.02 16.57
CA SER A 57 8.30 -0.79 16.38
C SER A 57 7.47 -1.16 17.60
N GLY A 58 6.18 -0.87 17.58
CA GLY A 58 5.22 -1.46 18.48
C GLY A 58 5.05 -2.98 18.26
N GLY A 59 4.28 -3.63 19.10
CA GLY A 59 3.97 -5.05 19.01
C GLY A 59 2.72 -5.42 19.81
N PRO A 60 2.06 -6.54 19.49
CA PRO A 60 0.85 -7.00 20.19
C PRO A 60 1.16 -7.76 21.49
N GLU A 61 2.40 -8.21 21.66
CA GLU A 61 2.82 -9.05 22.80
C GLU A 61 3.08 -8.20 24.04
N SER A 62 3.11 -8.85 25.21
CA SER A 62 3.58 -8.23 26.46
C SER A 62 5.05 -8.56 26.70
N VAL A 63 5.86 -7.56 27.03
CA VAL A 63 7.27 -7.79 27.39
C VAL A 63 7.45 -8.52 28.72
N THR A 64 6.39 -8.67 29.50
CA THR A 64 6.40 -9.39 30.79
C THR A 64 6.21 -10.90 30.62
N GLU A 65 5.79 -11.36 29.44
CA GLU A 65 5.62 -12.76 29.14
C GLU A 65 6.96 -13.46 28.89
N GLN A 66 7.00 -14.76 29.24
CA GLN A 66 8.13 -15.60 28.97
C GLN A 66 8.23 -15.83 27.44
N ASP A 67 9.42 -15.70 26.88
CA ASP A 67 9.70 -15.80 25.44
C ASP A 67 9.15 -14.64 24.55
N SER A 68 8.82 -13.50 25.16
CA SER A 68 8.41 -12.31 24.40
C SER A 68 9.55 -11.79 23.50
N PRO A 69 9.22 -11.24 22.31
CA PRO A 69 10.19 -10.71 21.35
C PRO A 69 11.15 -9.70 21.97
N ARG A 70 12.46 -9.82 21.65
CA ARG A 70 13.50 -8.90 22.11
C ARG A 70 14.34 -8.43 20.92
N ALA A 71 14.81 -7.19 21.00
CA ALA A 71 15.81 -6.71 20.04
C ALA A 71 17.13 -7.47 20.25
N ALA A 72 17.87 -7.76 19.17
CA ALA A 72 19.20 -8.33 19.28
C ALA A 72 20.13 -7.35 20.05
N ASP A 73 20.99 -7.87 20.93
CA ASP A 73 21.87 -7.04 21.79
C ASP A 73 22.74 -6.07 20.97
N ILE A 74 23.11 -6.46 19.78
CA ILE A 74 23.88 -5.63 18.85
C ILE A 74 23.26 -4.26 18.58
N VAL A 75 21.92 -4.14 18.64
CA VAL A 75 21.19 -2.87 18.46
C VAL A 75 21.69 -1.81 19.44
N PHE A 76 22.03 -2.22 20.67
CA PHE A 76 22.49 -1.33 21.73
C PHE A 76 24.02 -1.25 21.83
N GLU A 77 24.75 -2.10 21.10
CA GLU A 77 26.20 -2.13 21.07
C GLU A 77 26.79 -1.29 19.92
N LEU A 78 26.06 -1.07 18.85
CA LEU A 78 26.52 -0.31 17.68
C LEU A 78 26.79 1.17 17.96
N GLY A 79 26.30 1.72 19.08
CA GLY A 79 26.44 3.13 19.42
C GLY A 79 25.61 4.08 18.54
N LEU A 80 24.65 3.54 17.80
CA LEU A 80 23.77 4.29 16.92
C LEU A 80 22.57 4.88 17.69
N PRO A 81 21.91 5.91 17.11
CA PRO A 81 20.61 6.36 17.61
C PRO A 81 19.57 5.24 17.57
N VAL A 82 18.80 5.10 18.65
CA VAL A 82 17.70 4.12 18.76
C VAL A 82 16.45 4.82 19.25
N LEU A 83 15.32 4.60 18.57
CA LEU A 83 13.99 5.04 18.98
C LEU A 83 13.09 3.82 19.21
N GLY A 84 12.64 3.60 20.44
CA GLY A 84 11.64 2.60 20.77
C GLY A 84 10.24 3.21 20.79
N ILE A 85 9.30 2.62 20.06
CA ILE A 85 7.90 3.04 19.97
C ILE A 85 7.03 1.99 20.64
N CYS A 86 6.22 2.36 21.65
CA CYS A 86 5.29 1.49 22.36
C CYS A 86 6.00 0.23 22.89
N TYR A 87 5.75 -0.96 22.32
CA TYR A 87 6.47 -2.19 22.65
C TYR A 87 7.99 -2.03 22.53
N GLY A 88 8.47 -1.31 21.51
CA GLY A 88 9.91 -1.03 21.30
C GLY A 88 10.52 -0.25 22.47
N MET A 89 9.79 0.70 23.08
CA MET A 89 10.21 1.37 24.32
C MET A 89 10.27 0.39 25.49
N GLN A 90 9.25 -0.45 25.62
CA GLN A 90 9.14 -1.40 26.73
C GLN A 90 10.23 -2.47 26.67
N THR A 91 10.51 -3.03 25.48
CA THR A 91 11.61 -4.01 25.33
C THR A 91 12.96 -3.37 25.58
N MET A 92 13.21 -2.12 25.12
CA MET A 92 14.40 -1.36 25.47
C MET A 92 14.54 -1.17 26.98
N ALA A 93 13.47 -0.78 27.67
CA ALA A 93 13.48 -0.58 29.11
C ALA A 93 13.87 -1.87 29.85
N VAL A 94 13.26 -3.00 29.54
CA VAL A 94 13.54 -4.29 30.19
C VAL A 94 14.96 -4.76 29.90
N GLN A 95 15.43 -4.68 28.64
CA GLN A 95 16.77 -5.11 28.25
C GLN A 95 17.89 -4.26 28.89
N MET A 96 17.59 -3.00 29.23
CA MET A 96 18.53 -2.10 29.90
C MET A 96 18.41 -2.14 31.45
N GLY A 97 17.60 -3.04 32.01
CA GLY A 97 17.47 -3.24 33.46
C GLY A 97 16.38 -2.41 34.15
N GLY A 98 15.48 -1.81 33.40
CA GLY A 98 14.25 -1.19 33.91
C GLY A 98 13.14 -2.22 34.16
N ALA A 99 11.95 -1.75 34.53
CA ALA A 99 10.78 -2.60 34.79
C ALA A 99 9.57 -2.13 33.98
N VAL A 100 8.79 -3.13 33.53
CA VAL A 100 7.50 -2.94 32.84
C VAL A 100 6.47 -3.78 33.57
N GLU A 101 5.30 -3.22 33.79
CA GLU A 101 4.18 -3.91 34.45
C GLU A 101 2.91 -3.77 33.59
N GLY A 102 2.08 -4.81 33.63
CA GLY A 102 0.73 -4.75 33.09
C GLY A 102 -0.10 -3.73 33.87
N SER A 103 -0.88 -2.94 33.17
CA SER A 103 -1.75 -1.95 33.77
C SER A 103 -3.18 -2.47 33.87
N ASP A 104 -3.82 -2.28 35.04
CA ASP A 104 -5.26 -2.51 35.19
C ASP A 104 -6.11 -1.58 34.33
N THR A 105 -5.52 -0.50 33.83
CA THR A 105 -6.12 0.48 32.95
C THR A 105 -5.30 0.58 31.67
N SER A 106 -5.86 0.08 30.56
CA SER A 106 -5.27 0.25 29.24
C SER A 106 -5.55 1.66 28.70
N GLU A 107 -4.61 2.21 27.95
CA GLU A 107 -4.77 3.49 27.25
C GLU A 107 -4.90 3.25 25.74
N PHE A 108 -6.11 3.49 25.22
CA PHE A 108 -6.39 3.41 23.78
C PHE A 108 -7.04 4.72 23.32
N GLY A 109 -6.43 5.36 22.32
CA GLY A 109 -6.97 6.57 21.70
C GLY A 109 -6.18 7.83 22.04
N TYR A 110 -6.89 8.95 21.97
CA TYR A 110 -6.32 10.27 22.25
C TYR A 110 -5.86 10.41 23.69
N ALA A 111 -4.66 10.96 23.87
CA ALA A 111 -4.10 11.35 25.16
C ALA A 111 -3.27 12.62 25.02
N GLU A 112 -3.09 13.33 26.15
CA GLU A 112 -2.23 14.48 26.27
C GLU A 112 -1.00 14.11 27.07
N ILE A 113 0.19 14.18 26.46
CA ILE A 113 1.44 14.03 27.20
C ILE A 113 1.98 15.40 27.60
N GLN A 114 2.52 15.49 28.81
CA GLN A 114 3.19 16.67 29.31
C GLN A 114 4.70 16.47 29.31
N SER A 115 5.45 17.37 28.66
CA SER A 115 6.91 17.38 28.71
C SER A 115 7.38 17.67 30.15
N VAL A 116 8.30 16.83 30.66
CA VAL A 116 8.83 16.93 32.02
C VAL A 116 10.27 17.44 32.02
N THR A 117 11.07 16.92 31.11
CA THR A 117 12.48 17.26 30.94
C THR A 117 12.73 17.58 29.47
N ASP A 118 13.45 18.67 29.21
CA ASP A 118 13.86 19.00 27.85
C ASP A 118 14.86 17.97 27.35
N ASP A 119 14.57 17.39 26.19
CA ASP A 119 15.42 16.43 25.51
C ASP A 119 15.55 16.75 24.03
N ARG A 120 16.47 16.08 23.35
CA ARG A 120 16.72 16.32 21.91
C ARG A 120 15.54 15.93 21.02
N LEU A 121 14.64 15.03 21.47
CA LEU A 121 13.51 14.58 20.67
C LEU A 121 12.32 15.55 20.74
N PHE A 122 12.05 16.14 21.92
CA PHE A 122 10.89 16.99 22.15
C PHE A 122 11.21 18.48 22.25
N SER A 123 12.49 18.88 22.31
CA SER A 123 12.87 20.30 22.51
C SER A 123 12.13 21.25 21.56
N GLY A 124 11.38 22.19 22.12
CA GLY A 124 10.61 23.16 21.37
C GLY A 124 9.37 22.62 20.64
N LEU A 125 8.99 21.35 20.81
CA LEU A 125 7.76 20.77 20.27
C LEU A 125 6.66 20.80 21.34
N ALA A 126 5.55 21.43 21.01
CA ALA A 126 4.32 21.40 21.80
C ALA A 126 3.14 21.86 20.94
N ASP A 127 1.98 21.21 21.10
CA ASP A 127 0.73 21.68 20.51
C ASP A 127 0.22 22.92 21.26
N ARG A 128 0.47 22.96 22.58
CA ARG A 128 0.11 24.08 23.45
C ARG A 128 0.97 24.13 24.72
N ALA A 129 0.95 25.24 25.39
CA ALA A 129 1.54 25.36 26.72
C ALA A 129 0.53 24.96 27.81
N GLY A 130 0.97 24.16 28.77
CA GLY A 130 0.20 23.82 29.95
C GLY A 130 0.20 24.96 31.00
N GLU A 131 -0.64 24.83 32.03
CA GLU A 131 -0.78 25.85 33.09
C GLU A 131 0.53 26.11 33.86
N ASN A 132 1.42 25.11 33.92
CA ASN A 132 2.74 25.21 34.54
C ASN A 132 3.85 25.66 33.56
N GLY A 133 3.50 26.08 32.35
CA GLY A 133 4.44 26.49 31.30
C GLY A 133 5.14 25.33 30.56
N ARG A 134 4.82 24.08 30.88
CA ARG A 134 5.34 22.89 30.18
C ARG A 134 4.60 22.68 28.87
N GLY A 135 5.30 22.11 27.88
CA GLY A 135 4.69 21.75 26.60
C GLY A 135 3.72 20.56 26.73
N ILE A 136 2.59 20.67 26.06
CA ILE A 136 1.61 19.58 25.92
C ILE A 136 1.60 19.13 24.47
N LEU A 137 1.62 17.80 24.23
CA LEU A 137 1.51 17.18 22.93
C LEU A 137 0.26 16.29 22.87
N ASP A 138 -0.49 16.42 21.81
CA ASP A 138 -1.65 15.59 21.51
C ASP A 138 -1.19 14.33 20.79
N VAL A 139 -1.38 13.17 21.41
CA VAL A 139 -0.82 11.90 20.96
C VAL A 139 -1.85 10.79 20.90
N TRP A 140 -1.51 9.70 20.22
CA TRP A 140 -2.32 8.49 20.17
C TRP A 140 -1.65 7.36 20.96
N MET A 141 -2.33 6.90 22.01
CA MET A 141 -1.92 5.76 22.83
C MET A 141 -2.58 4.47 22.34
N SER A 142 -1.88 3.34 22.49
CA SER A 142 -2.41 2.01 22.20
C SER A 142 -1.61 0.95 22.98
N HIS A 143 -1.79 0.93 24.31
CA HIS A 143 -1.04 0.01 25.16
C HIS A 143 -1.81 -0.46 26.41
N GLY A 144 -1.47 -1.68 26.88
CA GLY A 144 -1.90 -2.21 28.16
C GLY A 144 -0.78 -2.25 29.19
N ASP A 145 0.47 -2.41 28.75
CA ASP A 145 1.66 -2.41 29.59
C ASP A 145 2.33 -1.05 29.60
N LYS A 146 3.02 -0.71 30.69
CA LYS A 146 3.77 0.55 30.82
C LYS A 146 5.09 0.36 31.55
N VAL A 147 6.07 1.18 31.23
CA VAL A 147 7.33 1.27 31.98
C VAL A 147 7.04 1.85 33.37
N THR A 148 7.42 1.14 34.40
CA THR A 148 7.22 1.56 35.82
C THR A 148 8.54 1.97 36.46
N GLN A 149 9.67 1.45 35.98
CA GLN A 149 11.00 1.83 36.46
C GLN A 149 11.93 2.09 35.25
N LEU A 150 12.53 3.28 35.26
CA LEU A 150 13.54 3.64 34.24
C LEU A 150 14.81 2.80 34.40
N PRO A 151 15.45 2.40 33.29
CA PRO A 151 16.81 1.84 33.34
C PRO A 151 17.83 2.87 33.83
N GLU A 152 19.00 2.39 34.26
CA GLU A 152 20.11 3.26 34.65
C GLU A 152 20.54 4.17 33.48
N GLY A 153 20.75 5.44 33.78
CA GLY A 153 21.14 6.46 32.79
C GLY A 153 19.98 7.06 31.98
N PHE A 154 18.75 6.55 32.14
CA PHE A 154 17.57 7.14 31.47
C PHE A 154 16.88 8.18 32.35
N LEU A 155 16.35 9.20 31.69
CA LEU A 155 15.55 10.27 32.29
C LEU A 155 14.13 10.19 31.74
N ARG A 156 13.15 10.51 32.57
CA ARG A 156 11.76 10.68 32.14
C ARG A 156 11.62 12.02 31.40
N THR A 157 11.10 11.98 30.17
CA THR A 157 10.97 13.18 29.33
C THR A 157 9.53 13.61 29.10
N ALA A 158 8.56 12.70 29.22
CA ALA A 158 7.14 13.02 29.22
C ALA A 158 6.32 12.08 30.11
N GLU A 159 5.14 12.56 30.51
CA GLU A 159 4.20 11.85 31.40
C GLU A 159 2.75 12.11 30.99
N THR A 160 1.84 11.20 31.38
CA THR A 160 0.39 11.41 31.51
C THR A 160 -0.02 11.09 32.94
N ASP A 161 -1.29 11.37 33.30
CA ASP A 161 -1.83 11.01 34.62
C ASP A 161 -1.84 9.48 34.85
N SER A 162 -2.04 8.68 33.81
CA SER A 162 -2.14 7.22 33.86
C SER A 162 -0.83 6.51 33.44
N CYS A 163 0.05 7.17 32.69
CA CYS A 163 1.37 6.67 32.28
C CYS A 163 2.49 7.61 32.77
N PRO A 164 3.02 7.40 33.97
CA PRO A 164 4.04 8.28 34.55
C PRO A 164 5.35 8.35 33.75
N ILE A 165 5.62 7.37 32.89
CA ILE A 165 6.77 7.34 31.99
C ILE A 165 6.24 7.16 30.56
N ALA A 166 5.66 8.23 30.01
CA ALA A 166 5.13 8.24 28.65
C ALA A 166 6.25 8.41 27.60
N ALA A 167 7.41 8.94 28.04
CA ALA A 167 8.63 8.99 27.22
C ALA A 167 9.86 9.00 28.13
N MET A 168 10.96 8.46 27.58
CA MET A 168 12.28 8.41 28.22
C MET A 168 13.40 8.67 27.22
N ALA A 169 14.51 9.25 27.70
CA ALA A 169 15.72 9.44 26.93
C ALA A 169 16.95 9.11 27.78
N HIS A 170 17.97 8.52 27.18
CA HIS A 170 19.24 8.27 27.86
C HIS A 170 20.06 9.58 27.94
N GLY A 171 20.65 9.86 29.09
CA GLY A 171 21.36 11.11 29.33
C GLY A 171 22.60 11.35 28.47
N GLU A 172 23.27 10.28 28.03
CA GLU A 172 24.53 10.36 27.27
C GLU A 172 24.40 9.75 25.86
N LYS A 173 23.63 8.67 25.71
CA LYS A 173 23.48 7.95 24.45
C LYS A 173 22.28 8.49 23.67
N PRO A 174 22.26 8.43 22.34
CA PRO A 174 21.13 8.88 21.53
C PRO A 174 20.00 7.84 21.50
N TRP A 175 19.53 7.43 22.66
CA TRP A 175 18.47 6.44 22.82
C TRP A 175 17.22 7.07 23.42
N PHE A 176 16.09 6.83 22.75
CA PHE A 176 14.80 7.42 23.08
C PHE A 176 13.73 6.33 23.11
N GLY A 177 12.79 6.45 24.02
CA GLY A 177 11.61 5.60 24.08
C GLY A 177 10.35 6.45 24.24
N ILE A 178 9.32 6.14 23.47
CA ILE A 178 8.00 6.78 23.52
C ILE A 178 6.90 5.72 23.60
N GLN A 179 5.93 5.92 24.47
CA GLN A 179 4.83 4.97 24.68
C GLN A 179 3.72 5.14 23.63
N PHE A 180 3.60 6.31 23.04
CA PHE A 180 2.61 6.67 22.03
C PHE A 180 3.14 6.41 20.61
N HIS A 181 2.25 6.51 19.62
CA HIS A 181 2.49 6.25 18.20
C HIS A 181 2.66 7.56 17.42
N PRO A 182 3.89 7.99 17.06
CA PRO A 182 4.12 9.19 16.26
C PRO A 182 3.78 9.00 14.78
N GLU A 183 3.72 7.74 14.31
CA GLU A 183 3.47 7.38 12.92
C GLU A 183 2.02 7.55 12.48
N VAL A 184 1.07 7.56 13.43
CA VAL A 184 -0.36 7.68 13.11
C VAL A 184 -0.80 9.14 12.97
N THR A 185 -1.83 9.38 12.17
CA THR A 185 -2.33 10.74 11.87
C THR A 185 -2.94 11.48 13.07
N HIS A 186 -3.26 10.75 14.14
CA HIS A 186 -3.86 11.31 15.36
C HIS A 186 -2.82 11.90 16.33
N THR A 187 -1.53 11.63 16.12
CA THR A 187 -0.45 12.34 16.82
C THR A 187 -0.08 13.57 16.00
N SER A 188 -0.52 14.73 16.45
CA SER A 188 -0.47 15.98 15.66
C SER A 188 0.93 16.37 15.21
N LEU A 189 1.93 16.30 16.09
CA LEU A 189 3.35 16.59 15.81
C LEU A 189 4.18 15.32 15.56
N GLY A 190 3.52 14.20 15.19
CA GLY A 190 4.21 12.92 14.97
C GLY A 190 5.24 12.98 13.85
N LYS A 191 4.95 13.70 12.77
CA LYS A 191 5.90 13.90 11.66
C LYS A 191 7.15 14.68 12.10
N GLU A 192 6.95 15.70 12.90
CA GLU A 192 8.04 16.55 13.44
C GLU A 192 8.95 15.74 14.38
N ILE A 193 8.36 14.88 15.25
CA ILE A 193 9.09 13.97 16.13
C ILE A 193 9.94 12.99 15.31
N MET A 194 9.31 12.35 14.31
CA MET A 194 10.00 11.41 13.42
C MET A 194 11.11 12.11 12.60
N SER A 195 10.83 13.30 12.08
CA SER A 195 11.81 14.10 11.33
C SER A 195 13.02 14.45 12.19
N ARG A 196 12.78 14.86 13.43
CA ARG A 196 13.87 15.18 14.36
C ARG A 196 14.73 13.96 14.68
N PHE A 197 14.11 12.80 14.91
CA PHE A 197 14.90 11.58 15.12
C PHE A 197 15.74 11.24 13.89
N VAL A 198 15.14 11.23 12.71
CA VAL A 198 15.79 10.79 11.47
C VAL A 198 16.83 11.80 10.96
N ILE A 199 16.47 13.09 10.92
CA ILE A 199 17.35 14.14 10.34
C ILE A 199 18.34 14.66 11.38
N ASP A 200 17.86 15.12 12.54
CA ASP A 200 18.70 15.87 13.47
C ASP A 200 19.52 14.92 14.38
N ILE A 201 18.94 13.79 14.82
CA ILE A 201 19.58 12.87 15.76
C ILE A 201 20.40 11.83 15.02
N CYS A 202 19.84 11.18 13.97
CA CYS A 202 20.58 10.21 13.15
C CYS A 202 21.49 10.88 12.12
N GLY A 203 21.37 12.20 11.87
CA GLY A 203 22.20 12.95 10.93
C GLY A 203 21.96 12.56 9.47
N CYS A 204 20.76 12.07 9.12
CA CYS A 204 20.45 11.67 7.77
C CYS A 204 20.19 12.87 6.86
N GLU A 205 20.66 12.78 5.61
CA GLU A 205 20.29 13.71 4.54
C GLU A 205 19.04 13.18 3.82
N ALA A 206 18.13 14.07 3.43
CA ALA A 206 16.90 13.73 2.71
C ALA A 206 17.18 13.47 1.21
N LEU A 207 17.80 12.33 0.91
CA LEU A 207 18.22 11.93 -0.44
C LEU A 207 17.16 11.09 -1.19
N TRP A 208 16.20 10.53 -0.46
CA TRP A 208 15.13 9.70 -1.00
C TRP A 208 14.00 10.57 -1.53
N THR A 209 14.18 11.11 -2.74
CA THR A 209 13.22 11.97 -3.43
C THR A 209 12.79 11.34 -4.75
N SER A 210 11.60 11.67 -5.25
CA SER A 210 11.07 11.08 -6.50
C SER A 210 12.05 11.22 -7.68
N ALA A 211 12.67 12.38 -7.83
CA ALA A 211 13.64 12.63 -8.91
C ALA A 211 14.88 11.73 -8.76
N ASN A 212 15.44 11.65 -7.57
CA ASN A 212 16.63 10.82 -7.30
C ASN A 212 16.31 9.32 -7.43
N ILE A 213 15.13 8.89 -6.99
CA ILE A 213 14.65 7.51 -7.14
C ILE A 213 14.55 7.13 -8.62
N VAL A 214 13.96 7.99 -9.44
CA VAL A 214 13.85 7.76 -10.90
C VAL A 214 15.24 7.65 -11.53
N GLU A 215 16.17 8.55 -11.18
CA GLU A 215 17.52 8.52 -11.73
C GLU A 215 18.27 7.25 -11.33
N ASP A 216 18.23 6.88 -10.05
CA ASP A 216 18.85 5.65 -9.52
C ASP A 216 18.26 4.39 -10.18
N ALA A 217 16.93 4.30 -10.27
CA ALA A 217 16.25 3.17 -10.90
C ALA A 217 16.61 3.04 -12.38
N ILE A 218 16.73 4.15 -13.12
CA ILE A 218 17.18 4.14 -14.53
C ILE A 218 18.61 3.58 -14.62
N GLN A 219 19.51 4.01 -13.76
CA GLN A 219 20.90 3.52 -13.76
C GLN A 219 20.99 2.05 -13.39
N LYS A 220 20.25 1.61 -12.37
CA LYS A 220 20.16 0.18 -11.98
C LYS A 220 19.67 -0.68 -13.13
N VAL A 221 18.58 -0.27 -13.79
CA VAL A 221 18.01 -0.99 -14.94
C VAL A 221 19.02 -1.07 -16.09
N ARG A 222 19.66 0.05 -16.46
CA ARG A 222 20.67 0.07 -17.53
C ARG A 222 21.85 -0.86 -17.24
N THR A 223 22.30 -0.88 -16.00
CA THR A 223 23.42 -1.74 -15.57
C THR A 223 23.03 -3.21 -15.60
N GLN A 224 21.82 -3.54 -15.11
CA GLN A 224 21.30 -4.91 -15.03
C GLN A 224 21.01 -5.49 -16.41
N VAL A 225 20.29 -4.74 -17.26
CA VAL A 225 19.78 -5.21 -18.55
C VAL A 225 20.85 -5.13 -19.64
N GLY A 226 21.74 -4.13 -19.62
CA GLY A 226 22.74 -3.91 -20.65
C GLY A 226 22.10 -3.70 -22.02
N SER A 227 22.44 -4.56 -23.00
CA SER A 227 21.90 -4.53 -24.36
C SER A 227 20.76 -5.53 -24.61
N ASP A 228 20.36 -6.28 -23.61
CA ASP A 228 19.34 -7.32 -23.73
C ASP A 228 17.93 -6.74 -23.88
N LYS A 229 16.98 -7.57 -24.38
CA LYS A 229 15.58 -7.19 -24.53
C LYS A 229 14.78 -7.53 -23.27
N VAL A 230 13.85 -6.66 -22.94
CA VAL A 230 12.94 -6.76 -21.78
C VAL A 230 11.50 -6.91 -22.26
N LEU A 231 10.78 -7.84 -21.65
CA LEU A 231 9.34 -8.03 -21.80
C LEU A 231 8.62 -7.55 -20.54
N LEU A 232 7.51 -6.83 -20.73
CA LEU A 232 6.64 -6.38 -19.63
C LEU A 232 5.19 -6.75 -19.91
N GLY A 233 4.52 -7.38 -18.95
CA GLY A 233 3.06 -7.51 -18.94
C GLY A 233 2.42 -6.18 -18.52
N LEU A 234 1.78 -5.50 -19.45
CA LEU A 234 1.12 -4.22 -19.21
C LEU A 234 -0.35 -4.48 -18.86
N SER A 235 -0.72 -4.38 -17.60
CA SER A 235 -2.09 -4.64 -17.13
C SER A 235 -3.02 -3.41 -17.21
N GLY A 236 -2.48 -2.23 -17.55
CA GLY A 236 -3.20 -0.95 -17.41
C GLY A 236 -3.32 -0.46 -15.95
N GLY A 237 -2.83 -1.22 -14.97
CA GLY A 237 -2.71 -0.79 -13.57
C GLY A 237 -1.60 0.25 -13.38
N VAL A 238 -1.62 0.96 -12.24
CA VAL A 238 -0.65 2.02 -11.93
C VAL A 238 0.79 1.49 -11.96
N ASP A 239 1.06 0.35 -11.31
CA ASP A 239 2.42 -0.18 -11.17
C ASP A 239 3.02 -0.58 -12.50
N SER A 240 2.30 -1.38 -13.30
CA SER A 240 2.76 -1.76 -14.63
C SER A 240 2.94 -0.56 -15.56
N SER A 241 2.12 0.48 -15.41
CA SER A 241 2.23 1.73 -16.16
C SER A 241 3.49 2.51 -15.80
N VAL A 242 3.80 2.60 -14.50
CA VAL A 242 5.02 3.26 -14.01
C VAL A 242 6.26 2.47 -14.43
N VAL A 243 6.23 1.13 -14.34
CA VAL A 243 7.31 0.26 -14.85
C VAL A 243 7.53 0.49 -16.35
N ALA A 244 6.46 0.54 -17.17
CA ALA A 244 6.57 0.78 -18.61
C ALA A 244 7.24 2.13 -18.89
N ALA A 245 6.80 3.20 -18.23
CA ALA A 245 7.36 4.54 -18.42
C ALA A 245 8.83 4.60 -18.00
N LEU A 246 9.18 4.01 -16.84
CA LEU A 246 10.54 3.99 -16.32
C LEU A 246 11.48 3.19 -17.21
N LEU A 247 11.08 1.98 -17.62
CA LEU A 247 11.87 1.13 -18.51
C LEU A 247 12.05 1.77 -19.87
N HIS A 248 11.00 2.38 -20.45
CA HIS A 248 11.12 3.08 -21.71
C HIS A 248 12.14 4.23 -21.63
N LYS A 249 12.11 5.00 -20.56
CA LYS A 249 13.10 6.06 -20.30
C LYS A 249 14.52 5.52 -20.08
N ALA A 250 14.65 4.32 -19.51
CA ALA A 250 15.94 3.70 -19.23
C ALA A 250 16.57 3.04 -20.48
N ILE A 251 15.80 2.23 -21.22
CA ILE A 251 16.31 1.31 -22.26
C ILE A 251 15.61 1.45 -23.62
N GLY A 252 14.63 2.35 -23.77
CA GLY A 252 13.99 2.67 -25.05
C GLY A 252 13.44 1.45 -25.79
N ASP A 253 13.91 1.23 -27.01
CA ASP A 253 13.43 0.19 -27.94
C ASP A 253 13.74 -1.26 -27.50
N GLN A 254 14.54 -1.45 -26.45
CA GLN A 254 14.78 -2.78 -25.87
C GLN A 254 13.54 -3.30 -25.13
N LEU A 255 12.60 -2.39 -24.74
CA LEU A 255 11.35 -2.74 -24.08
C LEU A 255 10.28 -3.14 -25.08
N THR A 256 9.63 -4.29 -24.84
CA THR A 256 8.38 -4.67 -25.49
C THR A 256 7.33 -4.93 -24.40
N CYS A 257 6.18 -4.30 -24.50
CA CYS A 257 5.05 -4.54 -23.61
C CYS A 257 4.02 -5.44 -24.28
N VAL A 258 3.41 -6.37 -23.52
CA VAL A 258 2.25 -7.16 -23.93
C VAL A 258 1.05 -6.72 -23.08
N PHE A 259 0.03 -6.22 -23.73
CA PHE A 259 -1.25 -5.86 -23.13
C PHE A 259 -2.30 -6.91 -23.52
N VAL A 260 -2.83 -7.64 -22.54
CA VAL A 260 -3.85 -8.67 -22.77
C VAL A 260 -5.24 -8.06 -22.58
N ASP A 261 -5.99 -7.98 -23.68
CA ASP A 261 -7.40 -7.59 -23.64
C ASP A 261 -8.26 -8.83 -23.37
N ASN A 262 -8.69 -8.95 -22.14
CA ASN A 262 -9.46 -10.10 -21.64
C ASN A 262 -10.99 -9.95 -21.78
N GLY A 263 -11.47 -8.81 -22.34
CA GLY A 263 -12.90 -8.52 -22.45
C GLY A 263 -13.58 -8.13 -21.14
N LEU A 264 -12.82 -8.06 -20.03
CA LEU A 264 -13.32 -7.71 -18.69
C LEU A 264 -12.75 -6.38 -18.19
N LEU A 265 -12.24 -5.58 -19.10
CA LEU A 265 -11.73 -4.23 -18.85
C LEU A 265 -12.87 -3.21 -18.73
N ARG A 266 -12.57 -2.03 -18.18
CA ARG A 266 -13.47 -0.87 -18.21
C ARG A 266 -13.72 -0.38 -19.64
N LEU A 267 -14.72 0.47 -19.79
CA LEU A 267 -15.07 1.06 -21.09
C LEU A 267 -13.85 1.80 -21.69
N ASN A 268 -13.50 1.45 -22.93
CA ASN A 268 -12.39 2.02 -23.71
C ASN A 268 -11.00 1.90 -23.04
N GLU A 269 -10.84 1.12 -21.98
CA GLU A 269 -9.57 1.02 -21.24
C GLU A 269 -8.44 0.49 -22.12
N GLY A 270 -8.69 -0.52 -22.95
CA GLY A 270 -7.70 -1.05 -23.87
C GLY A 270 -7.21 -0.01 -24.89
N ASP A 271 -8.12 0.78 -25.44
CA ASP A 271 -7.79 1.83 -26.39
C ASP A 271 -7.02 2.98 -25.71
N GLN A 272 -7.39 3.35 -24.48
CA GLN A 272 -6.68 4.35 -23.69
C GLN A 272 -5.24 3.92 -23.36
N VAL A 273 -5.02 2.65 -23.05
CA VAL A 273 -3.68 2.09 -22.82
C VAL A 273 -2.84 2.15 -24.10
N MET A 274 -3.40 1.75 -25.24
CA MET A 274 -2.70 1.81 -26.52
C MET A 274 -2.38 3.25 -26.94
N GLU A 275 -3.33 4.17 -26.77
CA GLU A 275 -3.11 5.59 -27.05
C GLU A 275 -1.99 6.17 -26.18
N MET A 276 -2.01 5.89 -24.89
CA MET A 276 -1.03 6.42 -23.95
C MET A 276 0.37 5.89 -24.21
N PHE A 277 0.53 4.57 -24.25
CA PHE A 277 1.86 3.97 -24.31
C PHE A 277 2.40 3.87 -25.74
N ALA A 278 1.61 3.39 -26.70
CA ALA A 278 2.08 3.23 -28.08
C ALA A 278 2.11 4.56 -28.84
N SER A 279 1.03 5.34 -28.79
CA SER A 279 0.92 6.56 -29.62
C SER A 279 1.63 7.75 -28.98
N ASN A 280 1.43 8.01 -27.67
CA ASN A 280 1.96 9.21 -27.02
C ASN A 280 3.39 9.03 -26.50
N MET A 281 3.73 7.86 -25.96
CA MET A 281 5.06 7.60 -25.40
C MET A 281 5.99 6.87 -26.36
N GLY A 282 5.48 6.29 -27.45
CA GLY A 282 6.29 5.54 -28.41
C GLY A 282 6.79 4.19 -27.89
N VAL A 283 6.16 3.64 -26.86
CA VAL A 283 6.48 2.30 -26.31
C VAL A 283 5.97 1.23 -27.28
N LYS A 284 6.78 0.22 -27.55
CA LYS A 284 6.34 -0.93 -28.34
C LYS A 284 5.36 -1.78 -27.53
N VAL A 285 4.06 -1.69 -27.86
CA VAL A 285 2.98 -2.45 -27.19
C VAL A 285 2.32 -3.42 -28.18
N ILE A 286 2.25 -4.68 -27.78
CA ILE A 286 1.50 -5.73 -28.47
C ILE A 286 0.18 -5.89 -27.72
N ARG A 287 -0.96 -5.59 -28.38
CA ARG A 287 -2.30 -5.87 -27.82
C ARG A 287 -2.72 -7.27 -28.25
N ALA A 288 -2.83 -8.19 -27.29
CA ALA A 288 -3.35 -9.52 -27.49
C ALA A 288 -4.86 -9.52 -27.21
N ASP A 289 -5.69 -9.60 -28.26
CA ASP A 289 -7.14 -9.76 -28.13
C ASP A 289 -7.45 -11.21 -27.76
N ALA A 290 -7.90 -11.41 -26.53
CA ALA A 290 -8.20 -12.72 -25.96
C ALA A 290 -9.62 -12.81 -25.37
N GLN A 291 -10.51 -11.84 -25.67
CA GLN A 291 -11.85 -11.76 -25.10
C GLN A 291 -12.63 -13.08 -25.20
N GLU A 292 -12.70 -13.66 -26.38
CA GLU A 292 -13.44 -14.90 -26.64
C GLU A 292 -12.87 -16.06 -25.80
N ARG A 293 -11.55 -16.14 -25.66
CA ARG A 293 -10.85 -17.17 -24.88
C ARG A 293 -11.19 -17.09 -23.39
N PHE A 294 -11.18 -15.88 -22.81
CA PHE A 294 -11.56 -15.67 -21.41
C PHE A 294 -13.03 -15.99 -21.18
N LEU A 295 -13.93 -15.45 -21.98
CA LEU A 295 -15.35 -15.67 -21.83
C LEU A 295 -15.75 -17.13 -22.01
N SER A 296 -15.16 -17.84 -22.96
CA SER A 296 -15.42 -19.27 -23.17
C SER A 296 -14.98 -20.14 -21.99
N ARG A 297 -13.83 -19.82 -21.37
CA ARG A 297 -13.34 -20.53 -20.18
C ARG A 297 -14.15 -20.22 -18.91
N LEU A 298 -14.79 -19.06 -18.85
CA LEU A 298 -15.64 -18.65 -17.73
C LEU A 298 -17.09 -19.12 -17.86
N ALA A 299 -17.49 -19.68 -19.01
CA ALA A 299 -18.84 -20.15 -19.23
C ALA A 299 -19.27 -21.20 -18.19
N GLY A 300 -20.40 -20.98 -17.53
CA GLY A 300 -20.94 -21.85 -16.46
C GLY A 300 -20.21 -21.72 -15.11
N VAL A 301 -19.22 -20.84 -14.97
CA VAL A 301 -18.47 -20.66 -13.72
C VAL A 301 -19.08 -19.52 -12.92
N SER A 302 -19.52 -19.81 -11.69
CA SER A 302 -20.17 -18.82 -10.81
C SER A 302 -19.45 -18.62 -9.47
N GLU A 303 -18.53 -19.50 -9.12
CA GLU A 303 -17.80 -19.44 -7.85
C GLU A 303 -16.63 -18.42 -7.97
N PRO A 304 -16.52 -17.42 -7.06
CA PRO A 304 -15.57 -16.33 -7.19
C PRO A 304 -14.10 -16.75 -7.30
N GLU A 305 -13.67 -17.69 -6.47
CA GLU A 305 -12.27 -18.15 -6.48
C GLU A 305 -11.94 -18.94 -7.76
N ALA A 306 -12.90 -19.70 -8.28
CA ALA A 306 -12.75 -20.39 -9.57
C ALA A 306 -12.62 -19.38 -10.72
N LYS A 307 -13.43 -18.32 -10.72
CA LYS A 307 -13.30 -17.22 -11.70
C LYS A 307 -11.91 -16.58 -11.65
N ARG A 308 -11.41 -16.24 -10.46
CA ARG A 308 -10.08 -15.64 -10.26
C ARG A 308 -8.97 -16.53 -10.82
N LYS A 309 -9.01 -17.84 -10.53
CA LYS A 309 -8.03 -18.82 -11.01
C LYS A 309 -8.06 -18.98 -12.54
N ILE A 310 -9.25 -19.08 -13.12
CA ILE A 310 -9.41 -19.21 -14.57
C ILE A 310 -8.88 -17.95 -15.28
N ILE A 311 -9.23 -16.76 -14.79
CA ILE A 311 -8.77 -15.50 -15.36
C ILE A 311 -7.25 -15.40 -15.24
N GLY A 312 -6.67 -15.69 -14.07
CA GLY A 312 -5.24 -15.66 -13.85
C GLY A 312 -4.48 -16.63 -14.77
N ASN A 313 -4.89 -17.89 -14.82
CA ASN A 313 -4.27 -18.90 -15.66
C ASN A 313 -4.39 -18.57 -17.16
N THR A 314 -5.56 -18.07 -17.58
CA THR A 314 -5.76 -17.68 -18.98
C THR A 314 -4.88 -16.49 -19.37
N PHE A 315 -4.67 -15.56 -18.44
CA PHE A 315 -3.76 -14.42 -18.65
C PHE A 315 -2.33 -14.90 -18.87
N ILE A 316 -1.85 -15.82 -18.03
CA ILE A 316 -0.52 -16.43 -18.15
C ILE A 316 -0.38 -17.13 -19.50
N ASP A 317 -1.34 -17.99 -19.88
CA ASP A 317 -1.30 -18.71 -21.17
C ASP A 317 -1.18 -17.75 -22.37
N VAL A 318 -1.98 -16.67 -22.38
CA VAL A 318 -1.96 -15.68 -23.47
C VAL A 318 -0.63 -14.90 -23.48
N PHE A 319 -0.15 -14.55 -22.29
CA PHE A 319 1.11 -13.83 -22.14
C PHE A 319 2.29 -14.67 -22.64
N ASP A 320 2.34 -15.95 -22.27
CA ASP A 320 3.39 -16.90 -22.69
C ASP A 320 3.37 -17.13 -24.21
N GLU A 321 2.18 -17.27 -24.79
CA GLU A 321 2.04 -17.37 -26.25
C GLU A 321 2.59 -16.14 -26.98
N GLU A 322 2.38 -14.93 -26.45
CA GLU A 322 2.96 -13.72 -27.03
C GLU A 322 4.46 -13.62 -26.76
N ALA A 323 4.90 -14.01 -25.58
CA ALA A 323 6.32 -14.02 -25.21
C ALA A 323 7.13 -14.96 -26.09
N THR A 324 6.61 -16.15 -26.41
CA THR A 324 7.30 -17.14 -27.28
C THR A 324 7.47 -16.67 -28.73
N LYS A 325 6.66 -15.71 -29.20
CA LYS A 325 6.81 -15.11 -30.53
C LYS A 325 7.96 -14.11 -30.58
N LEU A 326 8.46 -13.66 -29.43
CA LEU A 326 9.53 -12.70 -29.32
C LEU A 326 10.87 -13.41 -29.21
N THR A 327 11.76 -13.15 -30.15
CA THR A 327 13.13 -13.69 -30.13
C THR A 327 14.04 -12.79 -29.28
N GLU A 328 15.01 -13.40 -28.60
CA GLU A 328 16.09 -12.72 -27.88
C GLU A 328 15.64 -11.92 -26.64
N VAL A 329 14.45 -12.18 -26.10
CA VAL A 329 14.07 -11.65 -24.79
C VAL A 329 14.78 -12.43 -23.70
N LYS A 330 15.42 -11.72 -22.77
CA LYS A 330 16.14 -12.31 -21.65
C LYS A 330 15.55 -11.93 -20.30
N TRP A 331 14.88 -10.79 -20.23
CA TRP A 331 14.37 -10.22 -19.00
C TRP A 331 12.84 -10.09 -19.02
N LEU A 332 12.23 -10.46 -17.89
CA LEU A 332 10.82 -10.18 -17.59
C LEU A 332 10.74 -9.07 -16.55
N ALA A 333 10.07 -7.99 -16.88
CA ALA A 333 9.82 -6.90 -15.95
C ALA A 333 8.54 -7.15 -15.15
N GLN A 334 8.60 -6.88 -13.85
CA GLN A 334 7.48 -6.98 -12.93
C GLN A 334 7.30 -5.70 -12.11
N GLY A 335 6.05 -5.37 -11.80
CA GLY A 335 5.67 -4.24 -10.96
C GLY A 335 5.59 -4.58 -9.48
N THR A 336 6.47 -5.47 -8.99
CA THR A 336 6.59 -5.78 -7.56
C THR A 336 6.91 -4.52 -6.77
N ILE A 337 6.20 -4.28 -5.68
CA ILE A 337 6.41 -3.14 -4.78
C ILE A 337 6.82 -3.60 -3.38
N TYR A 338 7.31 -2.70 -2.54
CA TYR A 338 7.88 -3.05 -1.24
C TYR A 338 6.90 -3.79 -0.31
N PRO A 339 5.59 -3.46 -0.22
CA PRO A 339 4.63 -4.27 0.52
C PRO A 339 4.57 -5.74 0.07
N ASP A 340 4.68 -6.03 -1.22
CA ASP A 340 4.69 -7.41 -1.75
C ASP A 340 5.92 -8.19 -1.24
N VAL A 341 7.06 -7.49 -1.14
CA VAL A 341 8.32 -8.06 -0.61
C VAL A 341 8.19 -8.41 0.87
N ILE A 342 7.61 -7.52 1.68
CA ILE A 342 7.38 -7.73 3.12
C ILE A 342 6.43 -8.92 3.34
N GLU A 343 5.32 -8.96 2.62
CA GLU A 343 4.33 -10.05 2.71
C GLU A 343 4.97 -11.42 2.35
N SER A 344 5.82 -11.43 1.33
CA SER A 344 6.52 -12.65 0.90
C SER A 344 7.57 -13.13 1.90
N ALA A 345 8.25 -12.22 2.58
CA ALA A 345 9.23 -12.54 3.63
C ALA A 345 8.55 -13.13 4.88
N GLY A 346 7.41 -12.58 5.30
CA GLY A 346 6.62 -13.06 6.43
C GLY A 346 6.11 -14.50 6.24
N SER A 347 5.84 -14.93 5.01
CA SER A 347 5.38 -16.29 4.70
C SER A 347 6.47 -17.37 4.94
N LYS A 348 7.75 -17.02 4.85
CA LYS A 348 8.88 -17.94 5.08
C LYS A 348 9.12 -18.24 6.57
N THR A 349 8.70 -17.36 7.46
CA THR A 349 8.84 -17.53 8.92
C THR A 349 7.70 -18.31 9.58
N GLY A 350 6.69 -18.76 8.82
CA GLY A 350 5.65 -19.70 9.26
C GLY A 350 4.60 -19.14 10.21
N LYS A 351 4.59 -17.84 10.50
CA LYS A 351 3.62 -17.19 11.42
C LYS A 351 2.56 -16.34 10.70
N ALA A 352 2.64 -16.15 9.39
CA ALA A 352 1.62 -15.47 8.61
C ALA A 352 0.88 -16.46 7.70
N HIS A 353 -0.44 -16.51 7.81
CA HIS A 353 -1.27 -17.18 6.80
C HIS A 353 -1.12 -16.44 5.47
N VAL A 354 -0.67 -17.16 4.43
CA VAL A 354 -0.60 -16.65 3.05
C VAL A 354 -2.01 -16.29 2.59
N ILE A 355 -2.38 -15.01 2.66
CA ILE A 355 -3.71 -14.52 2.23
C ILE A 355 -3.71 -14.11 0.75
N LYS A 356 -2.56 -13.95 0.11
CA LYS A 356 -2.48 -13.50 -1.29
C LYS A 356 -1.58 -14.36 -2.17
N SER A 357 -2.23 -15.23 -2.93
CA SER A 357 -1.65 -15.93 -4.10
C SER A 357 -1.67 -15.05 -5.39
N HIS A 358 -1.92 -13.76 -5.30
CA HIS A 358 -2.32 -12.93 -6.45
C HIS A 358 -1.29 -11.92 -6.96
N HIS A 359 -0.15 -11.77 -6.28
CA HIS A 359 0.97 -11.00 -6.82
C HIS A 359 2.03 -11.98 -7.33
N ASN A 360 2.22 -12.00 -8.58
CA ASN A 360 2.99 -12.80 -9.52
C ASN A 360 4.41 -13.29 -9.13
N VAL A 361 4.75 -13.44 -7.88
CA VAL A 361 6.05 -14.00 -7.46
C VAL A 361 6.09 -15.53 -7.53
N GLY A 362 4.92 -16.18 -7.73
CA GLY A 362 4.80 -17.64 -7.77
C GLY A 362 4.02 -18.22 -8.96
N GLY A 363 3.64 -17.37 -9.94
CA GLY A 363 2.78 -17.79 -11.06
C GLY A 363 3.48 -17.94 -12.41
N LEU A 364 4.79 -17.75 -12.47
CA LEU A 364 5.54 -18.01 -13.70
C LEU A 364 5.79 -19.51 -13.87
N PRO A 365 5.71 -20.06 -15.10
CA PRO A 365 6.08 -21.43 -15.37
C PRO A 365 7.50 -21.74 -14.88
N GLU A 366 7.71 -22.89 -14.26
CA GLU A 366 9.02 -23.33 -13.73
C GLU A 366 10.10 -23.47 -14.84
N ASP A 367 9.67 -23.55 -16.09
CA ASP A 367 10.50 -23.66 -17.27
C ASP A 367 10.81 -22.33 -17.96
N MET A 368 10.34 -21.20 -17.43
CA MET A 368 10.62 -19.88 -17.96
C MET A 368 12.06 -19.48 -17.65
N THR A 369 12.89 -19.36 -18.67
CA THR A 369 14.33 -19.03 -18.55
C THR A 369 14.62 -17.52 -18.45
N LEU A 370 13.58 -16.67 -18.28
CA LEU A 370 13.74 -15.22 -18.19
C LEU A 370 14.19 -14.79 -16.79
N GLU A 371 15.15 -13.91 -16.74
CA GLU A 371 15.58 -13.23 -15.51
C GLU A 371 14.61 -12.09 -15.15
N LEU A 372 14.49 -11.75 -13.87
CA LEU A 372 13.56 -10.72 -13.42
C LEU A 372 14.22 -9.34 -13.32
N VAL A 373 13.46 -8.32 -13.73
CA VAL A 373 13.75 -6.90 -13.49
C VAL A 373 12.58 -6.28 -12.73
N GLU A 374 12.82 -5.81 -11.51
CA GLU A 374 11.78 -5.31 -10.58
C GLU A 374 12.11 -3.89 -10.11
N PRO A 375 11.93 -2.87 -10.96
CA PRO A 375 12.42 -1.52 -10.68
C PRO A 375 11.69 -0.79 -9.55
N LEU A 376 10.52 -1.29 -9.11
CA LEU A 376 9.71 -0.68 -8.05
C LEU A 376 9.81 -1.42 -6.72
N ARG A 377 10.66 -2.45 -6.61
CA ARG A 377 10.72 -3.39 -5.49
C ARG A 377 10.96 -2.72 -4.12
N GLU A 378 11.64 -1.59 -4.11
CA GLU A 378 11.97 -0.83 -2.89
C GLU A 378 10.90 0.21 -2.53
N LEU A 379 9.82 0.37 -3.33
CA LEU A 379 8.89 1.49 -3.24
C LEU A 379 7.55 1.11 -2.63
N PHE A 380 7.02 2.01 -1.79
CA PHE A 380 5.61 1.96 -1.40
C PHE A 380 4.70 2.47 -2.52
N LYS A 381 3.41 2.16 -2.44
CA LYS A 381 2.42 2.52 -3.47
C LYS A 381 2.29 4.02 -3.72
N ASP A 382 2.39 4.83 -2.68
CA ASP A 382 2.37 6.29 -2.77
C ASP A 382 3.63 6.84 -3.46
N GLU A 383 4.81 6.25 -3.19
CA GLU A 383 6.06 6.58 -3.88
C GLU A 383 5.98 6.22 -5.37
N VAL A 384 5.42 5.04 -5.70
CA VAL A 384 5.18 4.64 -7.10
C VAL A 384 4.32 5.66 -7.84
N ARG A 385 3.27 6.20 -7.19
CA ARG A 385 2.45 7.25 -7.77
C ARG A 385 3.25 8.54 -8.01
N GLN A 386 4.06 8.95 -7.05
CA GLN A 386 4.88 10.16 -7.19
C GLN A 386 5.90 10.04 -8.32
N ILE A 387 6.59 8.91 -8.42
CA ILE A 387 7.51 8.70 -9.56
C ILE A 387 6.78 8.56 -10.90
N GLY A 388 5.53 8.08 -10.89
CA GLY A 388 4.67 8.07 -12.08
C GLY A 388 4.44 9.48 -12.63
N LEU A 389 4.16 10.45 -11.74
CA LEU A 389 4.05 11.87 -12.13
C LEU A 389 5.37 12.43 -12.65
N GLU A 390 6.49 12.11 -11.98
CA GLU A 390 7.84 12.52 -12.37
C GLU A 390 8.23 11.97 -13.76
N LEU A 391 7.72 10.79 -14.11
CA LEU A 391 7.88 10.18 -15.43
C LEU A 391 6.94 10.74 -16.50
N GLY A 392 6.04 11.66 -16.13
CA GLY A 392 5.11 12.33 -17.05
C GLY A 392 3.80 11.56 -17.31
N LEU A 393 3.47 10.58 -16.49
CA LEU A 393 2.16 9.93 -16.57
C LEU A 393 1.05 10.89 -16.07
N PRO A 394 -0.12 10.91 -16.70
CA PRO A 394 -1.21 11.80 -16.30
C PRO A 394 -1.77 11.42 -14.93
N GLU A 395 -2.16 12.42 -14.13
CA GLU A 395 -2.77 12.23 -12.80
C GLU A 395 -3.96 11.26 -12.84
N SER A 396 -4.79 11.31 -13.87
CA SER A 396 -5.94 10.43 -14.05
C SER A 396 -5.58 8.95 -14.15
N MET A 397 -4.36 8.63 -14.57
CA MET A 397 -3.82 7.27 -14.60
C MET A 397 -3.17 6.90 -13.27
N VAL A 398 -2.38 7.79 -12.70
CA VAL A 398 -1.61 7.56 -11.47
C VAL A 398 -2.51 7.47 -10.24
N PHE A 399 -3.55 8.32 -10.15
CA PHE A 399 -4.50 8.34 -9.01
C PHE A 399 -5.82 7.63 -9.32
N ARG A 400 -5.83 6.72 -10.31
CA ARG A 400 -7.02 5.89 -10.55
C ARG A 400 -7.34 5.01 -9.35
N HIS A 401 -8.65 4.80 -9.13
CA HIS A 401 -9.11 3.85 -8.12
C HIS A 401 -8.61 2.44 -8.43
N PRO A 402 -8.37 1.62 -7.40
CA PRO A 402 -8.01 0.22 -7.60
C PRO A 402 -8.99 -0.49 -8.52
N PHE A 403 -8.45 -1.28 -9.43
CA PHE A 403 -9.21 -2.17 -10.30
C PHE A 403 -8.57 -3.56 -10.20
N PRO A 404 -9.32 -4.57 -9.77
CA PRO A 404 -8.74 -5.88 -9.48
C PRO A 404 -8.23 -6.56 -10.76
N GLY A 405 -7.24 -7.44 -10.63
CA GLY A 405 -6.68 -8.19 -11.77
C GLY A 405 -7.73 -8.94 -12.60
N PRO A 406 -8.75 -9.60 -11.98
CA PRO A 406 -9.85 -10.22 -12.73
C PRO A 406 -10.80 -9.25 -13.43
N GLY A 407 -10.62 -7.94 -13.27
CA GLY A 407 -11.42 -6.92 -13.90
C GLY A 407 -12.90 -6.98 -13.50
N LEU A 408 -13.78 -6.77 -14.48
CA LEU A 408 -15.23 -6.86 -14.27
C LEU A 408 -15.71 -8.28 -13.91
N GLY A 409 -14.88 -9.31 -14.09
CA GLY A 409 -15.26 -10.70 -13.79
C GLY A 409 -15.67 -10.94 -12.33
N VAL A 410 -15.09 -10.19 -11.37
CA VAL A 410 -15.46 -10.23 -9.95
C VAL A 410 -16.45 -9.14 -9.53
N ARG A 411 -16.98 -8.40 -10.50
CA ARG A 411 -18.05 -7.42 -10.32
C ARG A 411 -19.35 -7.83 -11.03
N ILE A 412 -19.34 -9.05 -11.62
CA ILE A 412 -20.53 -9.72 -12.15
C ILE A 412 -20.79 -10.91 -11.24
N LEU A 413 -21.83 -10.84 -10.40
CA LEU A 413 -22.17 -11.94 -9.51
C LEU A 413 -22.62 -13.16 -10.32
N GLY A 414 -22.12 -14.34 -9.93
CA GLY A 414 -22.43 -15.57 -10.65
C GLY A 414 -21.69 -15.70 -11.98
N GLU A 415 -22.35 -16.26 -12.99
CA GLU A 415 -21.73 -16.52 -14.30
C GLU A 415 -21.38 -15.25 -15.06
N VAL A 416 -20.18 -15.20 -15.61
CA VAL A 416 -19.71 -14.09 -16.45
C VAL A 416 -20.17 -14.30 -17.89
N LYS A 417 -20.95 -13.35 -18.44
CA LYS A 417 -21.39 -13.34 -19.83
C LYS A 417 -20.99 -12.03 -20.50
N HIS A 418 -20.75 -12.09 -21.81
CA HIS A 418 -20.43 -10.90 -22.60
C HIS A 418 -21.50 -9.79 -22.44
N GLU A 419 -22.78 -10.15 -22.53
CA GLU A 419 -23.91 -9.24 -22.33
C GLU A 419 -23.86 -8.54 -20.96
N TYR A 420 -23.54 -9.28 -19.88
CA TYR A 420 -23.45 -8.73 -18.52
C TYR A 420 -22.26 -7.79 -18.37
N ALA A 421 -21.12 -8.15 -18.98
CA ALA A 421 -19.93 -7.29 -18.99
C ALA A 421 -20.19 -5.97 -19.72
N GLU A 422 -20.91 -5.98 -20.84
CA GLU A 422 -21.28 -4.78 -21.59
C GLU A 422 -22.20 -3.85 -20.79
N LEU A 423 -23.24 -4.41 -20.16
CA LEU A 423 -24.14 -3.62 -19.31
C LEU A 423 -23.41 -3.00 -18.12
N LEU A 424 -22.57 -3.80 -17.44
CA LEU A 424 -21.79 -3.35 -16.30
C LEU A 424 -20.77 -2.28 -16.69
N ARG A 425 -20.05 -2.46 -17.79
CA ARG A 425 -19.03 -1.53 -18.30
C ARG A 425 -19.60 -0.14 -18.53
N ARG A 426 -20.78 -0.05 -19.12
CA ARG A 426 -21.50 1.20 -19.35
C ARG A 426 -22.00 1.83 -18.05
N ALA A 427 -22.51 1.01 -17.12
CA ALA A 427 -22.98 1.49 -15.82
C ALA A 427 -21.81 2.01 -14.96
N ASP A 428 -20.67 1.31 -14.95
CA ASP A 428 -19.45 1.73 -14.25
C ASP A 428 -18.91 3.07 -14.82
N ASP A 429 -18.90 3.22 -16.13
CA ASP A 429 -18.48 4.46 -16.81
C ASP A 429 -19.35 5.65 -16.42
N ILE A 430 -20.68 5.50 -16.42
CA ILE A 430 -21.60 6.54 -15.97
C ILE A 430 -21.30 6.93 -14.51
N PHE A 431 -21.17 5.93 -13.63
CA PHE A 431 -20.92 6.20 -12.21
C PHE A 431 -19.61 6.93 -11.98
N ILE A 432 -18.51 6.44 -12.56
CA ILE A 432 -17.19 7.06 -12.44
C ILE A 432 -17.15 8.47 -13.05
N SER A 433 -17.82 8.67 -14.19
CA SER A 433 -17.91 9.98 -14.83
C SER A 433 -18.62 11.01 -13.96
N GLU A 434 -19.74 10.63 -13.33
CA GLU A 434 -20.50 11.53 -12.45
C GLU A 434 -19.74 11.80 -11.14
N LEU A 435 -19.02 10.82 -10.58
CA LEU A 435 -18.13 11.03 -9.44
C LEU A 435 -17.04 12.06 -9.76
N ARG A 436 -16.43 11.98 -10.95
CA ARG A 436 -15.41 12.95 -11.39
C ARG A 436 -15.99 14.34 -11.57
N LYS A 437 -17.11 14.49 -12.26
CA LYS A 437 -17.78 15.78 -12.49
C LYS A 437 -18.19 16.47 -11.19
N SER A 438 -18.62 15.70 -10.20
CA SER A 438 -19.05 16.22 -8.91
C SER A 438 -17.91 16.43 -7.90
N GLY A 439 -16.66 16.07 -8.24
CA GLY A 439 -15.50 16.14 -7.34
C GLY A 439 -15.56 15.12 -6.19
N TRP A 440 -16.32 14.05 -6.33
CA TRP A 440 -16.39 12.97 -5.36
C TRP A 440 -15.43 11.82 -5.66
N TYR A 441 -14.86 11.76 -6.86
CA TYR A 441 -13.89 10.72 -7.22
C TYR A 441 -12.70 10.73 -6.26
N ASP A 442 -12.09 11.88 -6.04
CA ASP A 442 -10.89 12.02 -5.18
C ASP A 442 -11.22 11.95 -3.67
N LYS A 443 -12.50 12.09 -3.31
CA LYS A 443 -12.99 11.94 -1.92
C LYS A 443 -13.32 10.50 -1.55
N THR A 444 -13.33 9.60 -2.53
CA THR A 444 -13.57 8.16 -2.36
C THR A 444 -12.28 7.40 -2.64
N SER A 445 -12.01 6.36 -1.85
CA SER A 445 -10.80 5.53 -2.04
C SER A 445 -10.98 4.49 -3.13
N GLN A 446 -12.22 3.99 -3.29
CA GLN A 446 -12.61 3.07 -4.36
C GLN A 446 -14.12 3.21 -4.65
N ALA A 447 -14.48 3.25 -5.92
CA ALA A 447 -15.87 3.28 -6.37
C ALA A 447 -16.04 2.48 -7.65
N PHE A 448 -17.16 1.76 -7.78
CA PHE A 448 -17.48 0.90 -8.92
C PHE A 448 -18.94 0.50 -8.94
N ALA A 449 -19.38 0.00 -10.09
CA ALA A 449 -20.67 -0.66 -10.25
C ALA A 449 -20.51 -2.19 -10.16
N VAL A 450 -21.55 -2.88 -9.73
CA VAL A 450 -21.67 -4.35 -9.64
C VAL A 450 -22.93 -4.79 -10.39
N PHE A 451 -22.79 -5.80 -11.24
CA PHE A 451 -23.91 -6.39 -11.95
C PHE A 451 -24.54 -7.51 -11.13
N LEU A 452 -25.85 -7.39 -10.89
CA LEU A 452 -26.64 -8.40 -10.20
C LEU A 452 -27.51 -9.15 -11.24
N PRO A 453 -27.31 -10.46 -11.43
CA PRO A 453 -28.05 -11.26 -12.41
C PRO A 453 -29.48 -11.59 -11.93
N VAL A 454 -30.11 -10.64 -11.26
CA VAL A 454 -31.48 -10.72 -10.79
C VAL A 454 -32.34 -9.72 -11.56
N LYS A 455 -33.53 -10.14 -11.94
CA LYS A 455 -34.45 -9.28 -12.67
C LYS A 455 -35.46 -8.65 -11.72
N SER A 456 -35.62 -7.34 -11.86
CA SER A 456 -36.62 -6.54 -11.14
C SER A 456 -37.69 -6.05 -12.12
N VAL A 457 -38.92 -5.91 -11.62
CA VAL A 457 -39.98 -5.33 -12.42
C VAL A 457 -39.76 -3.82 -12.60
N GLY A 458 -39.81 -3.37 -13.83
CA GLY A 458 -39.86 -1.97 -14.23
C GLY A 458 -41.13 -1.69 -15.01
N VAL A 459 -41.51 -0.43 -15.09
CA VAL A 459 -42.64 0.03 -15.91
C VAL A 459 -42.13 1.08 -16.89
N VAL A 460 -42.29 0.82 -18.18
CA VAL A 460 -41.92 1.76 -19.25
C VAL A 460 -43.13 1.97 -20.14
N GLY A 461 -43.67 3.17 -20.11
CA GLY A 461 -45.01 3.44 -20.67
C GLY A 461 -46.04 2.59 -19.95
N ASP A 462 -46.90 1.91 -20.69
CA ASP A 462 -47.98 1.03 -20.15
C ASP A 462 -47.53 -0.45 -20.01
N GLY A 463 -46.23 -0.75 -20.27
CA GLY A 463 -45.69 -2.11 -20.27
C GLY A 463 -44.85 -2.44 -19.07
N ARG A 464 -44.98 -3.67 -18.50
CA ARG A 464 -44.04 -4.22 -17.51
C ARG A 464 -42.84 -4.80 -18.23
N ARG A 465 -41.62 -4.46 -17.73
CA ARG A 465 -40.39 -5.06 -18.15
C ARG A 465 -39.70 -5.73 -16.96
N TYR A 466 -38.96 -6.81 -17.22
CA TYR A 466 -38.15 -7.53 -16.24
C TYR A 466 -36.71 -7.40 -16.68
N GLU A 467 -35.99 -6.48 -16.04
CA GLU A 467 -34.63 -6.11 -16.42
C GLU A 467 -33.72 -6.22 -15.20
N TYR A 468 -32.40 -6.18 -15.43
CA TYR A 468 -31.39 -6.41 -14.42
C TYR A 468 -31.23 -5.25 -13.43
N VAL A 469 -30.49 -5.53 -12.37
CA VAL A 469 -30.17 -4.59 -11.29
C VAL A 469 -28.69 -4.30 -11.28
N ILE A 470 -28.33 -3.03 -11.08
CA ILE A 470 -26.97 -2.58 -10.79
C ILE A 470 -26.88 -2.15 -9.33
N ALA A 471 -25.87 -2.63 -8.61
CA ALA A 471 -25.47 -2.06 -7.34
C ALA A 471 -24.28 -1.10 -7.53
N LEU A 472 -24.32 0.05 -6.86
CA LEU A 472 -23.23 0.99 -6.79
C LEU A 472 -22.50 0.81 -5.46
N ARG A 473 -21.19 0.80 -5.48
CA ARG A 473 -20.33 0.71 -4.32
C ARG A 473 -19.34 1.87 -4.32
N ALA A 474 -19.26 2.64 -3.24
CA ALA A 474 -18.23 3.63 -3.03
C ALA A 474 -17.82 3.61 -1.56
N VAL A 475 -16.51 3.59 -1.30
CA VAL A 475 -15.96 3.50 0.05
C VAL A 475 -14.88 4.54 0.29
N GLN A 476 -14.72 4.90 1.57
CA GLN A 476 -13.64 5.71 2.09
C GLN A 476 -12.84 4.86 3.07
N THR A 477 -11.54 4.84 2.88
CA THR A 477 -10.59 4.08 3.70
C THR A 477 -9.21 4.74 3.65
N ILE A 478 -8.40 4.48 4.67
CA ILE A 478 -7.01 4.93 4.74
C ILE A 478 -6.08 3.77 4.40
N ASP A 479 -6.39 2.58 4.88
CA ASP A 479 -5.51 1.41 4.90
C ASP A 479 -6.04 0.19 4.11
N PHE A 480 -7.26 0.26 3.58
CA PHE A 480 -7.99 -0.84 2.95
C PHE A 480 -8.26 -2.05 3.88
N MET A 481 -7.83 -2.01 5.13
CA MET A 481 -8.16 -3.01 6.16
C MET A 481 -9.58 -2.78 6.68
N THR A 482 -9.91 -1.54 6.98
CA THR A 482 -11.24 -1.08 7.34
C THR A 482 -11.75 -0.08 6.30
N ALA A 483 -13.05 -0.09 6.04
CA ALA A 483 -13.66 0.86 5.11
C ALA A 483 -15.08 1.24 5.54
N LYS A 484 -15.40 2.51 5.38
CA LYS A 484 -16.77 3.03 5.51
C LYS A 484 -17.35 3.26 4.12
N TRP A 485 -18.64 3.02 3.95
CA TRP A 485 -19.32 3.43 2.73
C TRP A 485 -19.30 4.97 2.61
N ALA A 486 -19.12 5.48 1.41
CA ALA A 486 -19.05 6.91 1.16
C ALA A 486 -20.46 7.52 1.21
N HIS A 487 -20.64 8.58 1.98
CA HIS A 487 -21.90 9.33 2.07
C HIS A 487 -22.05 10.25 0.86
N LEU A 488 -22.28 9.66 -0.32
CA LEU A 488 -22.50 10.42 -1.55
C LEU A 488 -23.78 11.26 -1.45
N PRO A 489 -23.80 12.48 -2.01
CA PRO A 489 -25.02 13.30 -2.08
C PRO A 489 -26.18 12.54 -2.76
N TYR A 490 -27.39 12.69 -2.24
CA TYR A 490 -28.56 12.04 -2.84
C TYR A 490 -28.82 12.48 -4.27
N GLU A 491 -28.56 13.74 -4.60
CA GLU A 491 -28.70 14.29 -5.94
C GLU A 491 -27.72 13.65 -6.93
N LEU A 492 -26.53 13.28 -6.46
CA LEU A 492 -25.54 12.55 -7.25
C LEU A 492 -26.03 11.12 -7.51
N LEU A 493 -26.50 10.43 -6.47
CA LEU A 493 -27.06 9.07 -6.60
C LEU A 493 -28.29 9.04 -7.52
N GLU A 494 -29.17 10.03 -7.41
CA GLU A 494 -30.32 10.20 -8.29
C GLU A 494 -29.89 10.42 -9.74
N THR A 495 -28.92 11.29 -9.98
CA THR A 495 -28.38 11.55 -11.33
C THR A 495 -27.79 10.29 -11.95
N VAL A 496 -26.95 9.56 -11.19
CA VAL A 496 -26.34 8.30 -11.65
C VAL A 496 -27.42 7.26 -11.96
N SER A 497 -28.38 7.07 -11.05
CA SER A 497 -29.48 6.12 -11.23
C SER A 497 -30.31 6.43 -12.48
N ASN A 498 -30.71 7.70 -12.65
CA ASN A 498 -31.48 8.15 -13.80
C ASN A 498 -30.72 7.94 -15.12
N ARG A 499 -29.44 8.27 -15.15
CA ARG A 499 -28.60 8.05 -16.33
C ARG A 499 -28.47 6.56 -16.67
N ILE A 500 -28.17 5.70 -15.69
CA ILE A 500 -28.03 4.25 -15.90
C ILE A 500 -29.32 3.66 -16.48
N ILE A 501 -30.47 3.98 -15.88
CA ILE A 501 -31.77 3.42 -16.29
C ILE A 501 -32.19 3.93 -17.67
N ASN A 502 -31.93 5.20 -17.99
CA ASN A 502 -32.37 5.81 -19.25
C ASN A 502 -31.39 5.55 -20.41
N GLU A 503 -30.08 5.45 -20.13
CA GLU A 503 -29.07 5.31 -21.18
C GLU A 503 -28.74 3.82 -21.48
N ILE A 504 -29.04 2.88 -20.55
CA ILE A 504 -28.69 1.47 -20.69
C ILE A 504 -29.95 0.61 -20.72
N SER A 505 -30.34 0.17 -21.91
CA SER A 505 -31.45 -0.80 -22.06
C SER A 505 -31.05 -2.14 -21.41
N GLY A 506 -31.95 -2.73 -20.63
CA GLY A 506 -31.73 -3.97 -19.90
C GLY A 506 -31.50 -3.79 -18.39
N ILE A 507 -31.45 -2.53 -17.90
CA ILE A 507 -31.34 -2.20 -16.48
C ILE A 507 -32.55 -1.38 -16.05
N SER A 508 -33.27 -1.85 -15.02
CA SER A 508 -34.46 -1.18 -14.50
C SER A 508 -34.35 -0.71 -13.05
N ARG A 509 -33.23 -1.03 -12.38
CA ARG A 509 -33.05 -0.68 -10.98
C ARG A 509 -31.58 -0.46 -10.64
N VAL A 510 -31.35 0.56 -9.81
CA VAL A 510 -30.04 0.86 -9.21
C VAL A 510 -30.20 0.83 -7.69
N ALA A 511 -29.26 0.17 -6.99
CA ALA A 511 -29.16 0.13 -5.54
C ALA A 511 -27.80 0.73 -5.12
N TYR A 512 -27.70 1.24 -3.89
CA TYR A 512 -26.43 1.72 -3.32
C TYR A 512 -26.07 0.86 -2.10
N ASP A 513 -24.87 0.29 -2.10
CA ASP A 513 -24.37 -0.56 -1.02
C ASP A 513 -23.79 0.29 0.11
N ILE A 514 -24.44 0.22 1.28
CA ILE A 514 -24.08 0.96 2.50
C ILE A 514 -23.36 0.09 3.54
N SER A 515 -22.78 -1.04 3.13
CA SER A 515 -22.08 -1.95 4.03
C SER A 515 -20.68 -1.44 4.37
N GLY A 516 -20.29 -1.55 5.64
CA GLY A 516 -18.91 -1.27 6.09
C GLY A 516 -18.02 -2.51 6.02
N LYS A 517 -16.72 -2.32 5.96
CA LYS A 517 -15.70 -3.38 6.14
C LYS A 517 -15.01 -3.20 7.49
N PRO A 518 -14.99 -4.21 8.39
CA PRO A 518 -15.78 -5.43 8.34
C PRO A 518 -17.28 -5.20 8.61
N PRO A 519 -18.21 -6.17 8.46
CA PRO A 519 -17.96 -7.55 8.03
C PRO A 519 -17.92 -7.73 6.51
N ALA A 520 -18.46 -6.78 5.71
CA ALA A 520 -18.38 -6.88 4.26
C ALA A 520 -16.95 -6.63 3.76
N THR A 521 -16.66 -7.11 2.54
CA THR A 521 -15.45 -6.73 1.79
C THR A 521 -15.71 -5.45 0.97
N ILE A 522 -14.67 -4.87 0.38
CA ILE A 522 -14.86 -3.74 -0.55
C ILE A 522 -15.42 -4.26 -1.87
N GLU A 523 -14.73 -5.20 -2.53
CA GLU A 523 -15.26 -5.92 -3.69
C GLU A 523 -16.35 -6.91 -3.24
N TRP A 524 -17.26 -7.27 -4.12
CA TRP A 524 -18.37 -8.17 -3.81
C TRP A 524 -18.01 -9.65 -4.00
N GLU A 525 -17.01 -9.96 -4.87
CA GLU A 525 -16.46 -11.30 -5.09
C GLU A 525 -14.93 -11.34 -5.02
#